data_4bd9723732edf23907daf909103326a8
#
_entry.id   4bd9723732edf23907daf909103326a8
#
_cell.length_a   1.000
_cell.length_b   1.000
_cell.length_c   1.000
_cell.angle_alpha   90.00
_cell.angle_beta   90.00
_cell.angle_gamma   90.00
#
_symmetry.space_group_name_H-M   'P 1'
#
loop_
_entity.id
_entity.type
_entity.pdbx_description
1 polymer ?
#
loop_
_entity_poly.entity_id
_entity_poly.type
_entity_poly.pdbx_seq_one_letter_code
_entity_poly.pdbx_strand_id
1 'polypeptide(L)'
;MLVIDGERCLLGRQRHFAPGMYSALAGFLEPGETAEDAVRREVMEEARVKCAQVAYFASHPWPFPSSLMIGCFAQASDTDIVVDTVELEDARWFLRSEVAAMLAATHATGLSAPKPFAIVHHLLQAYVVKGASVLSG
;
A
#
# COMPACT_ATOMS: atom_id res chain seq x y z
N MET A 1 1.26 -0.67 -4.03
CA MET A 1 2.38 -1.27 -3.25
C MET A 1 2.11 -1.17 -1.76
N LEU A 2 2.19 -2.29 -1.08
CA LEU A 2 2.05 -2.34 0.37
C LEU A 2 3.43 -2.49 1.01
N VAL A 3 3.84 -1.46 1.74
CA VAL A 3 5.14 -1.41 2.41
C VAL A 3 4.99 -1.98 3.81
N ILE A 4 5.84 -2.94 4.16
CA ILE A 4 5.72 -3.75 5.38
C ILE A 4 6.95 -3.57 6.25
N ASP A 5 6.71 -3.37 7.54
CA ASP A 5 7.71 -3.42 8.60
C ASP A 5 7.19 -4.35 9.71
N GLY A 6 7.42 -5.66 9.55
CA GLY A 6 6.96 -6.67 10.49
C GLY A 6 5.43 -6.67 10.66
N GLU A 7 4.97 -6.33 11.84
CA GLU A 7 3.55 -6.33 12.21
C GLU A 7 2.83 -5.01 11.92
N ARG A 8 3.43 -4.15 11.11
CA ARG A 8 2.78 -2.92 10.65
C ARG A 8 3.04 -2.69 9.18
N CYS A 9 2.16 -1.94 8.54
CA CYS A 9 2.27 -1.57 7.13
C CYS A 9 1.97 -0.09 6.94
N LEU A 10 2.48 0.45 5.84
CA LEU A 10 2.32 1.86 5.48
C LEU A 10 1.09 2.03 4.61
N LEU A 11 0.15 2.84 5.06
CA LEU A 11 -1.00 3.25 4.26
C LEU A 11 -1.04 4.76 4.14
N GLY A 12 -1.57 5.22 3.02
CA GLY A 12 -1.71 6.63 2.73
C GLY A 12 -3.15 7.00 2.39
N ARG A 13 -3.41 8.29 2.40
CA ARG A 13 -4.71 8.85 2.09
C ARG A 13 -4.56 10.01 1.12
N GLN A 14 -5.26 9.94 -0.01
CA GLN A 14 -5.39 11.07 -0.92
C GLN A 14 -6.63 11.89 -0.55
N ARG A 15 -6.62 13.18 -0.90
CA ARG A 15 -7.69 14.10 -0.51
C ARG A 15 -9.07 13.73 -1.04
N HIS A 16 -9.12 13.05 -2.20
CA HIS A 16 -10.38 12.65 -2.82
C HIS A 16 -10.95 11.34 -2.28
N PHE A 17 -10.24 10.63 -1.41
CA PHE A 17 -10.75 9.41 -0.79
C PHE A 17 -11.93 9.72 0.11
N ALA A 18 -12.83 8.75 0.27
CA ALA A 18 -13.91 8.84 1.25
C ALA A 18 -13.33 9.11 2.64
N PRO A 19 -14.03 9.84 3.51
CA PRO A 19 -13.53 10.13 4.86
C PRO A 19 -13.11 8.86 5.61
N GLY A 20 -11.92 8.88 6.18
CA GLY A 20 -11.38 7.77 6.97
C GLY A 20 -10.85 6.59 6.15
N MET A 21 -10.88 6.64 4.83
CA MET A 21 -10.33 5.56 4.00
C MET A 21 -8.83 5.76 3.78
N TYR A 22 -8.07 4.69 4.05
CA TYR A 22 -6.64 4.61 3.76
C TYR A 22 -6.37 3.43 2.82
N SER A 23 -5.35 3.56 2.00
CA SER A 23 -5.01 2.58 0.98
C SER A 23 -3.48 2.42 0.89
N ALA A 24 -3.04 1.36 0.23
CA ALA A 24 -1.64 1.23 -0.13
C ALA A 24 -1.25 2.37 -1.08
N LEU A 25 0.02 2.73 -1.08
CA LEU A 25 0.54 3.74 -1.99
C LEU A 25 0.46 3.23 -3.43
N ALA A 26 0.30 4.15 -4.38
CA ALA A 26 0.18 3.81 -5.79
C ALA A 26 0.89 4.86 -6.64
N GLY A 27 1.38 4.44 -7.80
CA GLY A 27 2.01 5.32 -8.76
C GLY A 27 2.13 4.64 -10.11
N PHE A 28 2.64 5.34 -11.09
CA PHE A 28 2.79 4.83 -12.45
C PHE A 28 4.22 4.39 -12.72
N LEU A 29 4.35 3.27 -13.44
CA LEU A 29 5.62 2.85 -14.02
C LEU A 29 6.08 3.89 -15.05
N GLU A 30 7.37 4.18 -15.04
CA GLU A 30 7.99 5.01 -16.07
C GLU A 30 8.65 4.13 -17.13
N PRO A 31 8.79 4.62 -18.39
CA PRO A 31 9.43 3.84 -19.44
C PRO A 31 10.83 3.35 -19.05
N GLY A 32 11.10 2.07 -19.26
CA GLY A 32 12.40 1.47 -18.96
C GLY A 32 12.63 1.10 -17.52
N GLU A 33 11.67 1.33 -16.65
CA GLU A 33 11.75 1.04 -15.21
C GLU A 33 11.19 -0.35 -14.92
N THR A 34 11.86 -1.10 -14.02
CA THR A 34 11.28 -2.35 -13.52
C THR A 34 10.18 -2.04 -12.51
N ALA A 35 9.28 -3.01 -12.29
CA ALA A 35 8.24 -2.86 -11.26
C ALA A 35 8.85 -2.64 -9.87
N GLU A 36 9.94 -3.35 -9.54
CA GLU A 36 10.63 -3.24 -8.26
C GLU A 36 11.21 -1.84 -8.07
N ASP A 37 11.85 -1.29 -9.09
CA ASP A 37 12.42 0.05 -9.02
C ASP A 37 11.35 1.13 -8.98
N ALA A 38 10.23 0.92 -9.66
CA ALA A 38 9.08 1.81 -9.59
C ALA A 38 8.50 1.88 -8.17
N VAL A 39 8.37 0.73 -7.51
CA VAL A 39 7.91 0.66 -6.11
C VAL A 39 8.85 1.46 -5.21
N ARG A 40 10.15 1.23 -5.32
CA ARG A 40 11.13 1.94 -4.48
C ARG A 40 11.10 3.44 -4.72
N ARG A 41 11.00 3.87 -5.97
CA ARG A 41 10.95 5.29 -6.34
C ARG A 41 9.68 5.96 -5.82
N GLU A 42 8.52 5.36 -6.07
CA GLU A 42 7.23 5.95 -5.67
C GLU A 42 7.10 6.05 -4.16
N VAL A 43 7.51 5.02 -3.42
CA VAL A 43 7.48 5.06 -1.96
C VAL A 43 8.42 6.14 -1.41
N MET A 44 9.61 6.28 -2.01
CA MET A 44 10.55 7.32 -1.62
C MET A 44 9.99 8.71 -1.91
N GLU A 45 9.35 8.91 -3.07
CA GLU A 45 8.76 10.20 -3.43
C GLU A 45 7.60 10.57 -2.50
N GLU A 46 6.70 9.63 -2.20
CA GLU A 46 5.46 9.92 -1.47
C GLU A 46 5.64 9.95 0.05
N ALA A 47 6.50 9.12 0.59
CA ALA A 47 6.62 8.91 2.04
C ALA A 47 8.05 8.97 2.59
N ARG A 48 9.05 9.09 1.74
CA ARG A 48 10.48 9.11 2.12
C ARG A 48 10.94 7.85 2.84
N VAL A 49 10.25 6.76 2.66
CA VAL A 49 10.63 5.46 3.20
C VAL A 49 11.45 4.70 2.16
N LYS A 50 12.62 4.20 2.58
CA LYS A 50 13.47 3.37 1.74
C LYS A 50 12.97 1.92 1.80
N CYS A 51 12.85 1.27 0.64
CA CYS A 51 12.45 -0.12 0.52
C CYS A 51 13.61 -0.99 0.04
N ALA A 52 13.75 -2.18 0.62
CA ALA A 52 14.73 -3.19 0.22
C ALA A 52 14.09 -4.18 -0.75
N GLN A 53 13.65 -5.33 -0.25
CA GLN A 53 13.03 -6.38 -1.04
C GLN A 53 11.65 -5.96 -1.53
N VAL A 54 11.34 -6.29 -2.79
CA VAL A 54 10.00 -6.12 -3.38
C VAL A 54 9.55 -7.47 -3.91
N ALA A 55 8.34 -7.88 -3.53
CA ALA A 55 7.74 -9.14 -3.96
C ALA A 55 6.48 -8.88 -4.77
N TYR A 56 6.40 -9.46 -5.96
CA TYR A 56 5.20 -9.40 -6.80
C TYR A 56 4.08 -10.22 -6.15
N PHE A 57 2.86 -9.66 -6.19
CA PHE A 57 1.67 -10.37 -5.69
C PHE A 57 0.76 -10.81 -6.83
N ALA A 58 0.21 -9.86 -7.59
CA ALA A 58 -0.77 -10.13 -8.63
C ALA A 58 -0.93 -8.93 -9.56
N SER A 59 -1.58 -9.15 -10.69
CA SER A 59 -1.99 -8.09 -11.61
C SER A 59 -3.50 -8.06 -11.73
N HIS A 60 -4.05 -6.89 -12.00
CA HIS A 60 -5.48 -6.70 -12.14
C HIS A 60 -5.76 -5.66 -13.22
N PRO A 61 -6.54 -6.00 -14.28
CA PRO A 61 -6.91 -5.00 -15.28
C PRO A 61 -7.89 -4.00 -14.69
N TRP A 62 -7.65 -2.73 -14.97
CA TRP A 62 -8.53 -1.63 -14.56
C TRP A 62 -8.96 -0.88 -15.82
N PRO A 63 -10.18 -1.14 -16.36
CA PRO A 63 -10.58 -0.66 -17.68
C PRO A 63 -11.04 0.80 -17.73
N PHE A 64 -10.78 1.61 -16.72
CA PHE A 64 -11.24 2.99 -16.63
C PHE A 64 -10.05 3.98 -16.57
N PRO A 65 -9.46 4.41 -17.73
CA PRO A 65 -9.82 4.04 -19.10
C PRO A 65 -9.24 2.71 -19.56
N SER A 66 -7.96 2.41 -19.24
CA SER A 66 -7.31 1.17 -19.65
C SER A 66 -5.97 1.04 -18.95
N SER A 67 -6.00 0.60 -17.72
CA SER A 67 -4.79 0.42 -16.91
C SER A 67 -4.59 -1.03 -16.52
N LEU A 68 -3.33 -1.40 -16.29
CA LEU A 68 -2.98 -2.64 -15.63
C LEU A 68 -2.43 -2.29 -14.25
N MET A 69 -3.11 -2.76 -13.21
CA MET A 69 -2.65 -2.60 -11.84
C MET A 69 -1.72 -3.75 -11.48
N ILE A 70 -0.55 -3.43 -10.96
CA ILE A 70 0.42 -4.43 -10.49
C ILE A 70 0.54 -4.27 -8.98
N GLY A 71 0.19 -5.32 -8.25
CA GLY A 71 0.28 -5.35 -6.80
C GLY A 71 1.60 -5.93 -6.33
N CYS A 72 2.30 -5.21 -5.46
CA CYS A 72 3.57 -5.65 -4.88
C CYS A 72 3.59 -5.41 -3.38
N PHE A 73 4.32 -6.26 -2.66
CA PHE A 73 4.73 -6.01 -1.28
C PHE A 73 6.16 -5.49 -1.29
N ALA A 74 6.48 -4.60 -0.37
CA ALA A 74 7.84 -4.08 -0.23
C ALA A 74 8.25 -4.08 1.23
N GLN A 75 9.50 -4.44 1.52
CA GLN A 75 10.05 -4.40 2.86
C GLN A 75 10.66 -3.04 3.14
N ALA A 76 10.23 -2.37 4.20
CA ALA A 76 10.82 -1.12 4.62
C ALA A 76 12.23 -1.34 5.18
N SER A 77 13.16 -0.47 4.77
CA SER A 77 14.53 -0.43 5.34
C SER A 77 14.67 0.64 6.41
N ASP A 78 13.76 1.59 6.45
CA ASP A 78 13.65 2.59 7.51
C ASP A 78 12.17 2.85 7.78
N THR A 79 11.88 3.64 8.81
CA THR A 79 10.50 3.80 9.29
C THR A 79 10.08 5.24 9.52
N ASP A 80 10.94 6.20 9.22
CA ASP A 80 10.63 7.61 9.37
C ASP A 80 9.87 8.12 8.14
N ILE A 81 8.59 8.38 8.32
CA ILE A 81 7.73 8.87 7.24
C ILE A 81 7.81 10.38 7.16
N VAL A 82 8.08 10.91 5.96
CA VAL A 82 7.92 12.31 5.62
C VAL A 82 6.96 12.39 4.44
N VAL A 83 5.74 12.83 4.71
CA VAL A 83 4.66 12.83 3.71
C VAL A 83 4.90 13.91 2.67
N ASP A 84 4.80 13.55 1.39
CA ASP A 84 4.68 14.52 0.31
C ASP A 84 3.24 15.06 0.30
N THR A 85 3.05 16.25 0.86
CA THR A 85 1.73 16.84 1.02
C THR A 85 1.08 17.32 -0.29
N VAL A 86 1.81 17.30 -1.39
CA VAL A 86 1.25 17.55 -2.72
C VAL A 86 0.47 16.31 -3.19
N GLU A 87 1.04 15.13 -2.99
CA GLU A 87 0.45 13.87 -3.44
C GLU A 87 -0.52 13.26 -2.41
N LEU A 88 -0.23 13.38 -1.12
CA LEU A 88 -0.98 12.71 -0.06
C LEU A 88 -1.46 13.71 0.99
N GLU A 89 -2.66 13.45 1.51
CA GLU A 89 -3.17 14.16 2.68
C GLU A 89 -2.49 13.65 3.96
N ASP A 90 -2.25 12.33 4.03
CA ASP A 90 -1.66 11.69 5.20
C ASP A 90 -1.00 10.37 4.79
N ALA A 91 -0.01 9.93 5.56
CA ALA A 91 0.57 8.60 5.46
C ALA A 91 1.11 8.19 6.83
N ARG A 92 0.83 6.97 7.25
CA ARG A 92 1.27 6.47 8.55
C ARG A 92 1.33 4.96 8.59
N TRP A 93 1.97 4.45 9.65
CA TRP A 93 2.02 3.03 9.92
C TRP A 93 0.74 2.57 10.60
N PHE A 94 0.23 1.43 10.15
CA PHE A 94 -0.95 0.77 10.73
C PHE A 94 -0.54 -0.60 11.23
N LEU A 95 -0.96 -0.96 12.43
CA LEU A 95 -0.78 -2.30 12.94
C LEU A 95 -1.58 -3.30 12.10
N ARG A 96 -1.05 -4.49 11.95
CA ARG A 96 -1.72 -5.57 11.23
C ARG A 96 -3.14 -5.83 11.79
N SER A 97 -3.31 -5.74 13.11
CA SER A 97 -4.62 -5.86 13.76
C SER A 97 -5.58 -4.72 13.38
N GLU A 98 -5.05 -3.50 13.20
CA GLU A 98 -5.86 -2.37 12.73
C GLU A 98 -6.35 -2.60 11.31
N VAL A 99 -5.47 -3.12 10.45
CA VAL A 99 -5.83 -3.42 9.06
C VAL A 99 -6.92 -4.49 9.00
N ALA A 100 -6.84 -5.51 9.84
CA ALA A 100 -7.89 -6.52 9.96
C ALA A 100 -9.24 -5.89 10.32
N ALA A 101 -9.25 -4.97 11.28
CA ALA A 101 -10.46 -4.26 11.68
C ALA A 101 -11.00 -3.35 10.57
N MET A 102 -10.10 -2.69 9.82
CA MET A 102 -10.49 -1.86 8.68
C MET A 102 -11.15 -2.67 7.57
N LEU A 103 -10.62 -3.85 7.27
CA LEU A 103 -11.21 -4.76 6.28
C LEU A 103 -12.57 -5.30 6.72
N ALA A 104 -12.74 -5.53 8.02
CA ALA A 104 -13.99 -6.03 8.60
C ALA A 104 -15.01 -4.92 8.90
N ALA A 105 -14.67 -3.66 8.66
CA ALA A 105 -15.48 -2.49 9.00
C ALA A 105 -15.78 -2.37 10.50
N THR A 106 -14.83 -2.77 11.33
CA THR A 106 -14.95 -2.77 12.80
C THR A 106 -13.87 -1.93 13.48
N HIS A 107 -13.16 -1.08 12.74
CA HIS A 107 -12.12 -0.24 13.32
C HIS A 107 -12.69 0.73 14.35
N ALA A 108 -12.01 0.88 15.49
CA ALA A 108 -12.52 1.63 16.64
C ALA A 108 -12.83 3.10 16.33
N THR A 109 -12.09 3.73 15.42
CA THR A 109 -12.31 5.13 15.02
C THR A 109 -12.93 5.27 13.63
N GLY A 110 -13.43 4.17 13.07
CA GLY A 110 -14.13 4.20 11.79
C GLY A 110 -13.23 4.27 10.57
N LEU A 111 -11.94 4.01 10.68
CA LEU A 111 -11.05 3.95 9.53
C LEU A 111 -11.42 2.76 8.65
N SER A 112 -11.29 2.92 7.34
CA SER A 112 -11.70 1.92 6.37
C SER A 112 -10.62 1.64 5.32
N ALA A 113 -10.79 0.54 4.60
CA ALA A 113 -9.90 0.08 3.54
C ALA A 113 -10.67 0.01 2.20
N PRO A 114 -9.96 -0.10 1.06
CA PRO A 114 -10.62 -0.26 -0.22
C PRO A 114 -11.51 -1.50 -0.29
N LYS A 115 -12.53 -1.43 -1.15
CA LYS A 115 -13.51 -2.51 -1.34
C LYS A 115 -12.90 -3.68 -2.13
N PRO A 116 -13.57 -4.87 -2.12
CA PRO A 116 -13.02 -6.09 -2.76
C PRO A 116 -12.75 -6.00 -4.26
N PHE A 117 -13.32 -5.04 -4.99
CA PHE A 117 -13.02 -4.87 -6.41
C PHE A 117 -11.63 -4.24 -6.66
N ALA A 118 -10.99 -3.68 -5.65
CA ALA A 118 -9.67 -3.09 -5.77
C ALA A 118 -8.58 -4.11 -5.38
N ILE A 119 -7.47 -4.14 -6.13
CA ILE A 119 -6.37 -5.05 -5.85
C ILE A 119 -5.77 -4.82 -4.46
N VAL A 120 -5.79 -3.58 -3.97
CA VAL A 120 -5.28 -3.24 -2.63
C VAL A 120 -6.01 -4.02 -1.54
N HIS A 121 -7.31 -4.23 -1.69
CA HIS A 121 -8.07 -5.05 -0.73
C HIS A 121 -7.45 -6.44 -0.57
N HIS A 122 -7.04 -7.05 -1.67
CA HIS A 122 -6.44 -8.38 -1.67
C HIS A 122 -5.01 -8.38 -1.13
N LEU A 123 -4.24 -7.32 -1.39
CA LEU A 123 -2.92 -7.12 -0.76
C LEU A 123 -3.07 -7.07 0.77
N LEU A 124 -4.03 -6.30 1.26
CA LEU A 124 -4.28 -6.14 2.69
C LEU A 124 -4.76 -7.46 3.32
N GLN A 125 -5.66 -8.18 2.65
CA GLN A 125 -6.11 -9.49 3.13
C GLN A 125 -4.96 -10.49 3.24
N ALA A 126 -4.10 -10.56 2.23
CA ALA A 126 -2.95 -11.46 2.24
C ALA A 126 -2.00 -11.12 3.39
N TYR A 127 -1.76 -9.84 3.62
CA TYR A 127 -0.92 -9.39 4.72
C TYR A 127 -1.53 -9.73 6.09
N VAL A 128 -2.83 -9.52 6.26
CA VAL A 128 -3.51 -9.83 7.52
C VAL A 128 -3.41 -11.32 7.85
N VAL A 129 -3.52 -12.19 6.84
CA VAL A 129 -3.45 -13.64 7.02
C VAL A 129 -2.02 -14.12 7.24
N LYS A 130 -1.07 -13.64 6.42
CA LYS A 130 0.30 -14.19 6.35
C LYS A 130 1.35 -13.34 7.06
N GLY A 131 1.05 -12.09 7.39
CA GLY A 131 2.03 -11.17 7.95
C GLY A 131 3.19 -10.91 7.01
N ALA A 132 4.38 -10.67 7.57
CA ALA A 132 5.58 -10.38 6.80
C ALA A 132 6.01 -11.53 5.87
N SER A 133 5.47 -12.74 6.04
CA SER A 133 5.79 -13.87 5.16
C SER A 133 5.33 -13.67 3.71
N VAL A 134 4.48 -12.69 3.42
CA VAL A 134 4.13 -12.32 2.04
C VAL A 134 5.36 -11.90 1.23
N LEU A 135 6.42 -11.45 1.89
CA LEU A 135 7.68 -11.07 1.24
C LEU A 135 8.52 -12.27 0.80
N SER A 136 8.27 -13.43 1.39
CA SER A 136 9.04 -14.66 1.12
C SER A 136 8.43 -15.48 -0.03
N GLY A 137 7.26 -15.09 -0.44
CA GLY A 137 6.47 -15.81 -1.40
C GLY A 137 6.88 -15.84 -2.77
#